data_5c73903b18a92656bb07bbf9ef2765a5
#
_entry.id   5c73903b18a92656bb07bbf9ef2765a5
#
_cell.length_a   1.000
_cell.length_b   1.000
_cell.length_c   1.000
_cell.angle_alpha   90.00
_cell.angle_beta   90.00
_cell.angle_gamma   90.00
#
_symmetry.space_group_name_H-M   'P 1'
#
loop_
_entity.id
_entity.type
_entity.pdbx_description
1 polymer ?
#
loop_
_entity_poly.entity_id
_entity_poly.type
_entity_poly.pdbx_seq_one_letter_code
_entity_poly.pdbx_strand_id
1 'polypeptide(L)'
;FETTITDEAVLHQIKLRNGINKALRRLQYVMANDPAPVNGLDVINTVYGSGFHINTEGLEDRINAVTDKIEKEYTEGKNIGKKPRILVTGSPSGGAALKVIRAIEDNGGVVVCFENCTGMKPLAMVDEENPDVYDALARKYLNIGCSCMSPNKNRLDLLDELIDDFQVDGVVDLVLQAC
;
A
#
# COMPACT_ATOMS: atom_id res chain seq x y z
N PHE A 1 -21.03 22.86 -1.68
CA PHE A 1 -21.21 22.16 -0.41
C PHE A 1 -21.37 23.22 0.69
N GLU A 2 -22.52 23.34 1.28
CA GLU A 2 -22.80 24.32 2.36
C GLU A 2 -22.31 23.77 3.72
N THR A 3 -21.01 23.47 3.80
CA THR A 3 -20.39 22.85 4.98
C THR A 3 -19.23 23.71 5.45
N THR A 4 -19.18 24.03 6.74
CA THR A 4 -18.00 24.66 7.36
C THR A 4 -16.96 23.57 7.65
N ILE A 5 -15.74 23.79 7.14
CA ILE A 5 -14.61 22.92 7.43
C ILE A 5 -13.87 23.53 8.62
N THR A 6 -13.77 22.79 9.73
CA THR A 6 -13.02 23.18 10.92
C THR A 6 -11.76 22.32 11.08
N ASP A 7 -10.77 22.80 11.83
CA ASP A 7 -9.54 22.05 12.09
C ASP A 7 -9.83 20.73 12.82
N GLU A 8 -10.82 20.70 13.72
CA GLU A 8 -11.25 19.49 14.41
C GLU A 8 -11.83 18.47 13.43
N ALA A 9 -12.64 18.93 12.45
CA ALA A 9 -13.18 18.05 11.42
C ALA A 9 -12.07 17.46 10.52
N VAL A 10 -11.09 18.28 10.17
CA VAL A 10 -9.90 17.85 9.41
C VAL A 10 -9.09 16.84 10.21
N LEU A 11 -8.78 17.13 11.48
CA LEU A 11 -8.04 16.22 12.37
C LEU A 11 -8.77 14.89 12.56
N HIS A 12 -10.09 14.91 12.69
CA HIS A 12 -10.90 13.69 12.75
C HIS A 12 -10.70 12.83 11.50
N GLN A 13 -10.74 13.43 10.32
CA GLN A 13 -10.51 12.71 9.06
C GLN A 13 -9.05 12.23 8.91
N ILE A 14 -8.08 12.98 9.42
CA ILE A 14 -6.68 12.55 9.48
C ILE A 14 -6.55 11.27 10.31
N LYS A 15 -7.11 11.24 11.52
CA LYS A 15 -7.07 10.07 12.42
C LYS A 15 -7.69 8.84 11.77
N LEU A 16 -8.88 9.01 11.18
CA LEU A 16 -9.57 7.93 10.47
C LEU A 16 -8.72 7.40 9.30
N ARG A 17 -8.14 8.29 8.50
CA ARG A 17 -7.29 7.90 7.37
C ARG A 17 -5.99 7.25 7.83
N ASN A 18 -5.38 7.73 8.89
CA ASN A 18 -4.17 7.12 9.46
C ASN A 18 -4.44 5.70 9.97
N GLY A 19 -5.56 5.45 10.62
CA GLY A 19 -5.97 4.11 11.03
C GLY A 19 -6.08 3.16 9.82
N ILE A 20 -6.78 3.61 8.77
CA ILE A 20 -6.90 2.85 7.52
C ILE A 20 -5.51 2.61 6.88
N ASN A 21 -4.64 3.63 6.82
CA ASN A 21 -3.30 3.47 6.26
C ASN A 21 -2.46 2.47 7.04
N LYS A 22 -2.54 2.48 8.38
CA LYS A 22 -1.87 1.49 9.25
C LYS A 22 -2.36 0.07 8.94
N ALA A 23 -3.67 -0.12 8.83
CA ALA A 23 -4.26 -1.41 8.49
C ALA A 23 -3.83 -1.90 7.10
N LEU A 24 -3.81 -1.01 6.09
CA LEU A 24 -3.35 -1.35 4.74
C LEU A 24 -1.86 -1.66 4.68
N ARG A 25 -1.02 -0.95 5.45
CA ARG A 25 0.40 -1.31 5.58
C ARG A 25 0.55 -2.68 6.20
N ARG A 26 -0.12 -2.96 7.32
CA ARG A 26 -0.10 -4.27 7.98
C ARG A 26 -0.50 -5.39 7.02
N LEU A 27 -1.58 -5.20 6.25
CA LEU A 27 -2.03 -6.15 5.24
C LEU A 27 -0.94 -6.42 4.18
N GLN A 28 -0.26 -5.39 3.69
CA GLN A 28 0.81 -5.58 2.72
C GLN A 28 2.03 -6.25 3.36
N TYR A 29 2.36 -5.92 4.61
CA TYR A 29 3.51 -6.52 5.32
C TYR A 29 3.36 -8.01 5.65
N VAL A 30 2.16 -8.61 5.56
CA VAL A 30 2.05 -10.08 5.67
C VAL A 30 2.87 -10.78 4.57
N MET A 31 3.07 -10.11 3.44
CA MET A 31 3.84 -10.62 2.30
C MET A 31 5.36 -10.61 2.52
N ALA A 32 5.86 -10.00 3.61
CA ALA A 32 7.26 -10.07 4.01
C ALA A 32 7.67 -11.48 4.52
N ASN A 33 6.69 -12.30 4.90
CA ASN A 33 6.94 -13.71 5.22
C ASN A 33 7.45 -14.50 4.00
N ASP A 34 8.38 -15.43 4.20
CA ASP A 34 8.88 -16.36 3.17
C ASP A 34 8.69 -17.81 3.66
N PRO A 35 7.88 -18.64 3.01
CA PRO A 35 7.05 -18.36 1.83
C PRO A 35 5.93 -17.35 2.08
N ALA A 36 5.51 -16.64 1.03
CA ALA A 36 4.40 -15.69 1.14
C ALA A 36 3.08 -16.42 1.51
N PRO A 37 2.23 -15.81 2.38
CA PRO A 37 0.99 -16.46 2.83
C PRO A 37 -0.09 -16.54 1.76
N VAL A 38 -0.18 -15.56 0.87
CA VAL A 38 -1.20 -15.45 -0.19
C VAL A 38 -0.59 -14.88 -1.48
N ASN A 39 -1.35 -14.83 -2.56
CA ASN A 39 -0.92 -14.17 -3.79
C ASN A 39 -0.97 -12.64 -3.66
N GLY A 40 -0.03 -11.94 -4.29
CA GLY A 40 -0.01 -10.49 -4.33
C GLY A 40 -1.22 -9.90 -5.05
N LEU A 41 -1.80 -10.63 -6.02
CA LEU A 41 -3.04 -10.23 -6.68
C LEU A 41 -4.21 -10.07 -5.69
N ASP A 42 -4.32 -10.96 -4.69
CA ASP A 42 -5.38 -10.88 -3.67
C ASP A 42 -5.15 -9.68 -2.75
N VAL A 43 -3.89 -9.44 -2.36
CA VAL A 43 -3.52 -8.28 -1.55
C VAL A 43 -3.83 -6.97 -2.28
N ILE A 44 -3.38 -6.81 -3.53
CA ILE A 44 -3.58 -5.55 -4.26
C ILE A 44 -5.06 -5.32 -4.60
N ASN A 45 -5.85 -6.35 -4.85
CA ASN A 45 -7.28 -6.21 -5.03
C ASN A 45 -7.97 -5.67 -3.77
N THR A 46 -7.55 -6.11 -2.58
CA THR A 46 -8.07 -5.61 -1.31
C THR A 46 -7.65 -4.15 -1.10
N VAL A 47 -6.37 -3.82 -1.32
CA VAL A 47 -5.84 -2.45 -1.19
C VAL A 47 -6.53 -1.52 -2.18
N TYR A 48 -6.61 -1.88 -3.46
CA TYR A 48 -7.26 -1.10 -4.51
C TYR A 48 -8.76 -0.92 -4.23
N GLY A 49 -9.44 -2.01 -3.87
CA GLY A 49 -10.87 -2.00 -3.54
C GLY A 49 -11.20 -1.11 -2.34
N SER A 50 -10.30 -1.01 -1.35
CA SER A 50 -10.50 -0.15 -0.19
C SER A 50 -10.62 1.34 -0.54
N GLY A 51 -10.01 1.77 -1.65
CA GLY A 51 -10.06 3.15 -2.13
C GLY A 51 -11.44 3.60 -2.68
N PHE A 52 -12.35 2.65 -2.94
CA PHE A 52 -13.68 2.95 -3.48
C PHE A 52 -14.79 3.01 -2.42
N HIS A 53 -14.45 2.86 -1.14
CA HIS A 53 -15.42 3.03 -0.06
C HIS A 53 -15.67 4.51 0.24
N ILE A 54 -16.90 4.98 -0.03
CA ILE A 54 -17.32 6.35 0.28
C ILE A 54 -17.45 6.53 1.80
N ASN A 55 -18.09 5.57 2.49
CA ASN A 55 -18.09 5.52 3.95
C ASN A 55 -16.88 4.72 4.42
N THR A 56 -15.95 5.40 5.08
CA THR A 56 -14.71 4.83 5.60
C THR A 56 -14.81 4.38 7.07
N GLU A 57 -15.94 4.61 7.73
CA GLU A 57 -16.17 4.11 9.09
C GLU A 57 -16.11 2.58 9.13
N GLY A 58 -15.37 2.02 10.10
CA GLY A 58 -15.16 0.58 10.26
C GLY A 58 -14.36 -0.07 9.12
N LEU A 59 -13.79 0.70 8.17
CA LEU A 59 -12.95 0.15 7.11
C LEU A 59 -11.63 -0.41 7.68
N GLU A 60 -11.04 0.28 8.64
CA GLU A 60 -9.85 -0.18 9.37
C GLU A 60 -10.07 -1.58 9.96
N ASP A 61 -11.19 -1.77 10.68
CA ASP A 61 -11.52 -3.06 11.32
C ASP A 61 -11.71 -4.18 10.29
N ARG A 62 -12.36 -3.86 9.16
CA ARG A 62 -12.54 -4.84 8.08
C ARG A 62 -11.23 -5.28 7.45
N ILE A 63 -10.30 -4.34 7.24
CA ILE A 63 -8.97 -4.65 6.71
C ILE A 63 -8.18 -5.47 7.72
N ASN A 64 -8.20 -5.08 8.99
CA ASN A 64 -7.54 -5.83 10.06
C ASN A 64 -8.09 -7.26 10.18
N ALA A 65 -9.40 -7.46 10.07
CA ALA A 65 -10.01 -8.80 10.12
C ALA A 65 -9.52 -9.71 8.97
N VAL A 66 -9.32 -9.14 7.77
CA VAL A 66 -8.71 -9.88 6.65
C VAL A 66 -7.25 -10.25 6.97
N THR A 67 -6.50 -9.31 7.50
CA THR A 67 -5.10 -9.52 7.89
C THR A 67 -4.96 -10.57 8.99
N ASP A 68 -5.77 -10.49 10.05
CA ASP A 68 -5.80 -11.47 11.15
C ASP A 68 -6.08 -12.88 10.64
N LYS A 69 -6.99 -13.01 9.68
CA LYS A 69 -7.29 -14.30 9.05
C LYS A 69 -6.07 -14.84 8.30
N ILE A 70 -5.39 -14.01 7.50
CA ILE A 70 -4.20 -14.43 6.75
C ILE A 70 -3.08 -14.86 7.71
N GLU A 71 -2.80 -14.06 8.73
CA GLU A 71 -1.77 -14.36 9.74
C GLU A 71 -2.06 -15.66 10.51
N LYS A 72 -3.33 -15.87 10.90
CA LYS A 72 -3.76 -17.09 11.53
C LYS A 72 -3.55 -18.31 10.62
N GLU A 73 -4.04 -18.26 9.38
CA GLU A 73 -3.88 -19.34 8.41
C GLU A 73 -2.40 -19.62 8.14
N TYR A 74 -1.56 -18.60 8.10
CA TYR A 74 -0.11 -18.73 7.94
C TYR A 74 0.53 -19.47 9.14
N THR A 75 0.14 -19.14 10.37
CA THR A 75 0.61 -19.86 11.58
C THR A 75 0.16 -21.31 11.63
N GLU A 76 -0.93 -21.64 10.95
CA GLU A 76 -1.42 -23.00 10.76
C GLU A 76 -0.71 -23.74 9.61
N GLY A 77 0.30 -23.11 8.98
CA GLY A 77 1.14 -23.67 7.92
C GLY A 77 0.63 -23.41 6.49
N LYS A 78 -0.43 -22.62 6.32
CA LYS A 78 -0.95 -22.28 5.00
C LYS A 78 -0.09 -21.20 4.34
N ASN A 79 0.49 -21.50 3.19
CA ASN A 79 1.26 -20.57 2.37
C ASN A 79 1.26 -21.05 0.90
N ILE A 80 1.80 -20.23 0.00
CA ILE A 80 1.80 -20.52 -1.45
C ILE A 80 3.09 -21.19 -1.95
N GLY A 81 3.94 -21.64 -1.03
CA GLY A 81 5.25 -22.20 -1.34
C GLY A 81 6.29 -21.17 -1.72
N LYS A 82 7.54 -21.60 -1.79
CA LYS A 82 8.65 -20.72 -2.15
C LYS A 82 8.64 -20.40 -3.64
N LYS A 83 8.71 -19.09 -3.96
CA LYS A 83 8.66 -18.56 -5.32
C LYS A 83 9.59 -17.36 -5.43
N PRO A 84 10.08 -17.00 -6.63
CA PRO A 84 10.73 -15.69 -6.87
C PRO A 84 9.83 -14.53 -6.41
N ARG A 85 10.39 -13.64 -5.60
CA ARG A 85 9.72 -12.54 -4.91
C ARG A 85 9.84 -11.25 -5.72
N ILE A 86 8.74 -10.72 -6.19
CA ILE A 86 8.73 -9.60 -7.14
C ILE A 86 8.12 -8.36 -6.47
N LEU A 87 8.82 -7.24 -6.61
CA LEU A 87 8.29 -5.91 -6.33
C LEU A 87 7.76 -5.28 -7.61
N VAL A 88 6.56 -4.71 -7.56
CA VAL A 88 5.98 -3.93 -8.66
C VAL A 88 6.01 -2.45 -8.31
N THR A 89 6.74 -1.66 -9.11
CA THR A 89 6.83 -0.20 -8.99
C THR A 89 6.19 0.50 -10.19
N GLY A 90 6.28 1.82 -10.26
CA GLY A 90 5.83 2.64 -11.40
C GLY A 90 4.40 3.15 -11.28
N SER A 91 3.59 2.89 -12.28
CA SER A 91 2.20 3.37 -12.38
C SER A 91 1.24 2.67 -11.42
N PRO A 92 0.06 3.26 -11.11
CA PRO A 92 -0.94 2.63 -10.25
C PRO A 92 -1.32 1.22 -10.73
N SER A 93 -1.36 0.27 -9.78
CA SER A 93 -1.78 -1.11 -10.03
C SER A 93 -3.28 -1.27 -9.79
N GLY A 94 -4.06 -1.18 -10.85
CA GLY A 94 -5.51 -1.37 -10.82
C GLY A 94 -6.07 -1.56 -12.23
N GLY A 95 -7.29 -2.02 -12.36
CA GLY A 95 -7.94 -2.23 -13.65
C GLY A 95 -7.08 -3.09 -14.61
N ALA A 96 -6.74 -2.55 -15.78
CA ALA A 96 -5.97 -3.27 -16.80
C ALA A 96 -4.53 -3.64 -16.36
N ALA A 97 -3.95 -2.93 -15.40
CA ALA A 97 -2.60 -3.21 -14.89
C ALA A 97 -2.52 -4.53 -14.11
N LEU A 98 -3.65 -5.02 -13.56
CA LEU A 98 -3.71 -6.29 -12.82
C LEU A 98 -3.31 -7.50 -13.70
N LYS A 99 -3.40 -7.38 -15.02
CA LYS A 99 -2.93 -8.42 -15.94
C LYS A 99 -1.44 -8.72 -15.81
N VAL A 100 -0.63 -7.70 -15.49
CA VAL A 100 0.82 -7.87 -15.32
C VAL A 100 1.10 -8.67 -14.04
N ILE A 101 0.42 -8.35 -12.95
CA ILE A 101 0.54 -9.06 -11.68
C ILE A 101 0.13 -10.53 -11.87
N ARG A 102 -1.00 -10.74 -12.53
CA ARG A 102 -1.48 -12.10 -12.86
C ARG A 102 -0.46 -12.85 -13.73
N ALA A 103 0.10 -12.21 -14.74
CA ALA A 103 1.10 -12.84 -15.59
C ALA A 103 2.36 -13.26 -14.81
N ILE A 104 2.82 -12.46 -13.84
CA ILE A 104 3.94 -12.82 -12.96
C ILE A 104 3.59 -14.08 -12.15
N GLU A 105 2.42 -14.09 -11.52
CA GLU A 105 2.00 -15.18 -10.62
C GLU A 105 1.65 -16.48 -11.36
N ASP A 106 1.02 -16.40 -12.53
CA ASP A 106 0.72 -17.54 -13.40
C ASP A 106 2.00 -18.20 -13.95
N ASN A 107 3.12 -17.45 -14.03
CA ASN A 107 4.41 -17.95 -14.49
C ASN A 107 5.39 -18.26 -13.36
N GLY A 108 4.89 -18.45 -12.14
CA GLY A 108 5.63 -19.03 -11.01
C GLY A 108 6.31 -18.02 -10.08
N GLY A 109 6.18 -16.71 -10.32
CA GLY A 109 6.57 -15.68 -9.35
C GLY A 109 5.52 -15.43 -8.28
N VAL A 110 5.81 -14.56 -7.34
CA VAL A 110 4.85 -13.97 -6.41
C VAL A 110 5.12 -12.48 -6.27
N VAL A 111 4.10 -11.65 -6.42
CA VAL A 111 4.25 -10.21 -6.16
C VAL A 111 4.09 -9.97 -4.67
N VAL A 112 5.19 -9.62 -4.00
CA VAL A 112 5.23 -9.45 -2.56
C VAL A 112 5.07 -8.00 -2.12
N CYS A 113 5.34 -7.06 -3.02
CA CYS A 113 5.30 -5.64 -2.67
C CYS A 113 4.90 -4.76 -3.86
N PHE A 114 4.20 -3.66 -3.54
CA PHE A 114 3.77 -2.63 -4.49
C PHE A 114 4.24 -1.26 -4.01
N GLU A 115 5.26 -0.68 -4.65
CA GLU A 115 5.76 0.66 -4.30
C GLU A 115 4.84 1.76 -4.84
N ASN A 116 4.15 1.55 -5.94
CA ASN A 116 3.40 2.54 -6.70
C ASN A 116 2.25 3.26 -5.94
N CYS A 117 1.50 4.11 -6.66
CA CYS A 117 0.43 4.94 -6.07
C CYS A 117 -0.77 4.15 -5.50
N THR A 118 -0.94 2.88 -5.85
CA THR A 118 -1.95 1.99 -5.27
C THR A 118 -1.40 1.21 -4.07
N GLY A 119 -0.08 1.04 -3.99
CA GLY A 119 0.60 0.25 -2.97
C GLY A 119 1.05 1.07 -1.76
N MET A 120 2.34 0.95 -1.41
CA MET A 120 2.92 1.51 -0.18
C MET A 120 3.13 3.02 -0.22
N LYS A 121 3.38 3.59 -1.40
CA LYS A 121 3.72 5.02 -1.57
C LYS A 121 2.77 6.00 -0.87
N PRO A 122 1.43 5.89 -0.97
CA PRO A 122 0.51 6.86 -0.35
C PRO A 122 0.23 6.60 1.13
N LEU A 123 0.73 5.50 1.71
CA LEU A 123 0.33 5.03 3.04
C LEU A 123 1.13 5.64 4.20
N ALA A 124 1.95 6.68 3.94
CA ALA A 124 2.57 7.45 5.01
C ALA A 124 1.50 8.11 5.90
N MET A 125 1.81 8.23 7.20
CA MET A 125 0.91 8.85 8.17
C MET A 125 1.01 10.37 8.12
N VAL A 126 -0.09 11.04 8.45
CA VAL A 126 -0.08 12.46 8.80
C VAL A 126 0.27 12.57 10.28
N ASP A 127 1.07 13.54 10.66
CA ASP A 127 1.39 13.84 12.06
C ASP A 127 0.13 14.39 12.78
N GLU A 128 -0.41 13.60 13.69
CA GLU A 128 -1.63 13.93 14.44
C GLU A 128 -1.38 14.91 15.60
N GLU A 129 -0.11 15.06 15.99
CA GLU A 129 0.31 15.94 17.10
C GLU A 129 0.70 17.34 16.61
N ASN A 130 0.80 17.54 15.29
CA ASN A 130 1.09 18.88 14.75
C ASN A 130 -0.10 19.82 15.00
N PRO A 131 0.12 20.96 15.67
CA PRO A 131 -0.95 21.92 15.98
C PRO A 131 -1.56 22.58 14.73
N ASP A 132 -0.85 22.56 13.60
CA ASP A 132 -1.35 23.03 12.30
C ASP A 132 -1.65 21.81 11.42
N VAL A 133 -2.93 21.46 11.31
CA VAL A 133 -3.40 20.31 10.55
C VAL A 133 -3.11 20.41 9.05
N TYR A 134 -3.02 21.64 8.51
CA TYR A 134 -2.72 21.87 7.10
C TYR A 134 -1.22 21.75 6.82
N ASP A 135 -0.35 22.20 7.75
CA ASP A 135 1.09 21.95 7.66
C ASP A 135 1.38 20.44 7.74
N ALA A 136 0.72 19.70 8.64
CA ALA A 136 0.85 18.25 8.74
C ALA A 136 0.48 17.54 7.43
N LEU A 137 -0.64 17.93 6.82
CA LEU A 137 -1.07 17.40 5.53
C LEU A 137 -0.07 17.76 4.43
N ALA A 138 0.37 19.01 4.37
CA ALA A 138 1.32 19.47 3.35
C ALA A 138 2.63 18.68 3.44
N ARG A 139 3.19 18.48 4.63
CA ARG A 139 4.42 17.69 4.85
C ARG A 139 4.25 16.25 4.35
N LYS A 140 3.15 15.59 4.70
CA LYS A 140 2.88 14.24 4.19
C LYS A 140 2.85 14.20 2.67
N TYR A 141 2.07 15.06 2.03
CA TYR A 141 1.87 15.00 0.58
C TYR A 141 3.11 15.44 -0.21
N LEU A 142 3.87 16.44 0.28
CA LEU A 142 5.12 16.85 -0.34
C LEU A 142 6.23 15.79 -0.21
N ASN A 143 6.10 14.86 0.76
CA ASN A 143 7.06 13.78 0.95
C ASN A 143 6.75 12.52 0.12
N ILE A 144 5.65 12.49 -0.63
CA ILE A 144 5.34 11.37 -1.51
C ILE A 144 6.30 11.38 -2.70
N GLY A 145 7.04 10.28 -2.91
CA GLY A 145 7.99 10.10 -4.02
C GLY A 145 7.30 9.94 -5.37
N CYS A 146 6.54 10.96 -5.81
CA CYS A 146 5.89 10.95 -7.11
C CYS A 146 6.88 11.21 -8.25
N SER A 147 6.62 10.67 -9.46
CA SER A 147 7.47 10.86 -10.64
C SER A 147 7.62 12.33 -11.07
N CYS A 148 6.71 13.21 -10.68
CA CYS A 148 6.79 14.66 -10.94
C CYS A 148 7.68 15.43 -9.95
N MET A 149 8.19 14.77 -8.89
CA MET A 149 9.04 15.41 -7.89
C MET A 149 10.50 15.44 -8.33
N SER A 150 11.21 16.53 -7.99
CA SER A 150 12.65 16.66 -8.23
C SER A 150 13.29 17.51 -7.12
N PRO A 151 14.35 17.04 -6.46
CA PRO A 151 14.89 15.67 -6.54
C PRO A 151 13.93 14.66 -5.92
N ASN A 152 13.98 13.38 -6.33
CA ASN A 152 13.06 12.35 -5.90
C ASN A 152 13.75 11.26 -5.04
N LYS A 153 14.55 11.71 -4.07
CA LYS A 153 15.30 10.82 -3.18
C LYS A 153 14.37 9.92 -2.37
N ASN A 154 13.24 10.47 -1.90
CA ASN A 154 12.25 9.74 -1.10
C ASN A 154 11.73 8.47 -1.79
N ARG A 155 11.64 8.49 -3.13
CA ARG A 155 11.23 7.31 -3.90
C ARG A 155 12.31 6.23 -3.86
N LEU A 156 13.57 6.62 -3.98
CA LEU A 156 14.69 5.67 -3.95
C LEU A 156 14.82 5.07 -2.56
N ASP A 157 14.76 5.89 -1.51
CA ASP A 157 14.82 5.43 -0.12
C ASP A 157 13.69 4.44 0.19
N LEU A 158 12.46 4.71 -0.28
CA LEU A 158 11.34 3.79 -0.11
C LEU A 158 11.55 2.48 -0.88
N LEU A 159 12.09 2.54 -2.10
CA LEU A 159 12.37 1.33 -2.89
C LEU A 159 13.42 0.46 -2.19
N ASP A 160 14.50 1.06 -1.68
CA ASP A 160 15.55 0.35 -0.96
C ASP A 160 14.97 -0.33 0.31
N GLU A 161 14.19 0.41 1.12
CA GLU A 161 13.47 -0.13 2.29
C GLU A 161 12.61 -1.34 1.91
N LEU A 162 11.80 -1.21 0.86
CA LEU A 162 10.88 -2.27 0.46
C LEU A 162 11.58 -3.49 -0.14
N ILE A 163 12.69 -3.29 -0.86
CA ILE A 163 13.51 -4.40 -1.39
C ILE A 163 14.06 -5.24 -0.24
N ASP A 164 14.58 -4.59 0.80
CA ASP A 164 15.15 -5.26 1.96
C ASP A 164 14.06 -5.94 2.81
N ASP A 165 13.00 -5.21 3.19
CA ASP A 165 11.92 -5.71 4.05
C ASP A 165 11.21 -6.92 3.45
N PHE A 166 10.96 -6.88 2.15
CA PHE A 166 10.24 -7.94 1.44
C PHE A 166 11.15 -8.98 0.78
N GLN A 167 12.47 -8.92 0.99
CA GLN A 167 13.44 -9.88 0.44
C GLN A 167 13.22 -10.09 -1.06
N VAL A 168 13.23 -9.01 -1.83
CA VAL A 168 12.86 -8.98 -3.24
C VAL A 168 13.95 -9.60 -4.13
N ASP A 169 13.59 -10.56 -4.98
CA ASP A 169 14.49 -11.17 -5.98
C ASP A 169 14.51 -10.38 -7.29
N GLY A 170 13.44 -9.64 -7.61
CA GLY A 170 13.35 -8.88 -8.84
C GLY A 170 12.32 -7.75 -8.80
N VAL A 171 12.55 -6.73 -9.63
CA VAL A 171 11.69 -5.54 -9.72
C VAL A 171 11.07 -5.46 -11.10
N VAL A 172 9.76 -5.21 -11.16
CA VAL A 172 9.01 -4.92 -12.39
C VAL A 172 8.52 -3.50 -12.35
N ASP A 173 8.99 -2.67 -13.27
CA ASP A 173 8.51 -1.30 -13.45
C ASP A 173 7.32 -1.27 -14.41
N LEU A 174 6.15 -0.94 -13.89
CA LEU A 174 4.91 -0.85 -14.63
C LEU A 174 4.71 0.56 -15.15
N VAL A 175 4.94 0.75 -16.43
CA VAL A 175 4.85 2.07 -17.06
C VAL A 175 3.57 2.19 -17.89
N LEU A 176 2.80 3.24 -17.63
CA LEU A 176 1.70 3.68 -18.50
C LEU A 176 2.18 4.83 -19.39
N GLN A 177 1.73 4.83 -20.63
CA GLN A 177 2.02 5.94 -21.54
C GLN A 177 1.51 7.26 -20.94
N ALA A 178 2.35 8.27 -20.90
CA ALA A 178 2.06 9.61 -20.39
C ALA A 178 1.74 9.69 -18.87
N CYS A 179 2.17 8.69 -18.08
CA CYS A 179 2.12 8.77 -16.61
C CYS A 179 3.43 9.31 -16.07
#